data_97c485cfea5d04f96c65ffea2f9bb8b8
#
_entry.id   97c485cfea5d04f96c65ffea2f9bb8b8
#
_cell.length_a   1.000
_cell.length_b   1.000
_cell.length_c   1.000
_cell.angle_alpha   90.00
_cell.angle_beta   90.00
_cell.angle_gamma   90.00
#
_symmetry.space_group_name_H-M   'P 1'
#
loop_
_entity.id
_entity.type
_entity.pdbx_description
1 polymer ?
#
loop_
_entity_poly.entity_id
_entity_poly.type
_entity_poly.pdbx_seq_one_letter_code
_entity_poly.pdbx_strand_id
1 'polypeptide(L)'
;MEAPVINVGIMTHKAVSFVFNEEYVHTETGTFTIGEQRALWVNGKIVYNGKLYQELFFEPTSPQSSFDLKAVTIGVDFHWQRQEDQRFKGALNLVATDKGIVTINQVDVEEYLTSVISSEMSANASKELLKAHAVISRSWLLAQVEKNFNLNGSVTPYKSCYRDNETLIRWYDREDHELFDVCADDHCQRYQGITRASNPIVREVIKETRGEVLMDNDTICDARFSKCCGGVTEKFENCWEPVPHSYLTALRDGETPAYPDLKVEYTQEELSGLIHRKTGMDFGPIIDLVPLERGSSGRITKLKIVGVRRSFTIGKELEIRRTLSETHLYSSAFVVDKKDIRLDIPSRFILTGAGWGHGVGLCQIGAAVMGAKGYSYRKILTHYFPGASIKKGANCDPDVFHISPEPLLRKCIKQRCPKSGHPCPIIGHS
;
A
#
# COMPACT_ATOMS: atom_id res chain seq x y z
N MET A 1 26.82 1.13 -9.62
CA MET A 1 25.51 0.97 -10.27
C MET A 1 24.60 2.01 -9.63
N GLU A 2 24.00 2.88 -10.42
CA GLU A 2 23.00 3.83 -9.93
C GLU A 2 21.78 3.07 -9.45
N ALA A 3 21.13 3.55 -8.40
CA ALA A 3 19.89 2.93 -7.92
C ALA A 3 18.76 3.26 -8.89
N PRO A 4 17.77 2.34 -9.06
CA PRO A 4 16.61 2.64 -9.89
C PRO A 4 15.84 3.86 -9.38
N VAL A 5 15.20 4.57 -10.30
CA VAL A 5 14.31 5.70 -10.00
C VAL A 5 12.87 5.22 -10.09
N ILE A 6 12.03 5.64 -9.15
CA ILE A 6 10.60 5.28 -9.08
C ILE A 6 9.72 6.52 -9.03
N ASN A 7 8.47 6.33 -9.45
CA ASN A 7 7.41 7.34 -9.41
C ASN A 7 6.47 7.06 -8.23
N VAL A 8 6.37 7.99 -7.30
CA VAL A 8 5.52 7.89 -6.11
C VAL A 8 4.36 8.87 -6.22
N GLY A 9 3.13 8.35 -6.31
CA GLY A 9 1.92 9.17 -6.30
C GLY A 9 1.65 9.71 -4.90
N ILE A 10 1.60 11.04 -4.74
CA ILE A 10 1.47 11.70 -3.44
C ILE A 10 0.02 12.09 -3.16
N MET A 11 -0.62 12.80 -4.07
CA MET A 11 -1.99 13.31 -3.89
C MET A 11 -2.63 13.65 -5.23
N THR A 12 -3.97 13.81 -5.22
CA THR A 12 -4.73 14.30 -6.38
C THR A 12 -5.63 15.44 -5.93
N HIS A 13 -5.37 16.66 -6.42
CA HIS A 13 -6.11 17.87 -6.05
C HIS A 13 -6.40 18.76 -7.25
N LYS A 14 -7.42 19.63 -7.14
CA LYS A 14 -7.71 20.67 -8.15
C LYS A 14 -6.78 21.87 -8.08
N ALA A 15 -6.07 22.04 -6.97
CA ALA A 15 -5.04 23.05 -6.81
C ALA A 15 -3.87 22.43 -6.05
N VAL A 16 -2.66 22.62 -6.55
CA VAL A 16 -1.41 22.16 -5.92
C VAL A 16 -0.54 23.36 -5.65
N SER A 17 -0.21 23.59 -4.37
CA SER A 17 0.74 24.62 -3.94
C SER A 17 2.03 23.94 -3.48
N PHE A 18 3.16 24.43 -3.95
CA PHE A 18 4.46 23.85 -3.66
C PHE A 18 5.55 24.93 -3.60
N VAL A 19 6.68 24.61 -2.99
CA VAL A 19 7.81 25.53 -2.84
C VAL A 19 9.09 24.81 -3.26
N PHE A 20 9.80 25.33 -4.21
CA PHE A 20 11.15 24.86 -4.52
C PHE A 20 12.14 25.57 -3.58
N ASN A 21 12.83 24.79 -2.75
CA ASN A 21 13.78 25.33 -1.78
C ASN A 21 15.10 25.73 -2.45
N GLU A 22 15.46 25.06 -3.55
CA GLU A 22 16.58 25.37 -4.45
C GLU A 22 16.05 25.41 -5.88
N GLU A 23 16.92 25.70 -6.86
CA GLU A 23 16.54 25.75 -8.26
C GLU A 23 16.07 24.41 -8.81
N TYR A 24 14.98 24.45 -9.56
CA TYR A 24 14.45 23.39 -10.41
C TYR A 24 14.30 23.89 -11.84
N VAL A 25 14.45 23.02 -12.81
CA VAL A 25 14.23 23.32 -14.23
C VAL A 25 12.91 22.68 -14.70
N HIS A 26 12.04 23.49 -15.28
CA HIS A 26 10.87 22.99 -16.01
C HIS A 26 11.34 22.43 -17.36
N THR A 27 11.27 21.14 -17.55
CA THR A 27 11.94 20.43 -18.65
C THR A 27 11.43 20.81 -20.05
N GLU A 28 10.12 21.10 -20.18
CA GLU A 28 9.54 21.50 -21.47
C GLU A 28 10.02 22.88 -21.95
N THR A 29 10.21 23.81 -21.01
CA THR A 29 10.55 25.21 -21.35
C THR A 29 12.01 25.57 -21.10
N GLY A 30 12.76 24.72 -20.37
CA GLY A 30 14.11 25.04 -19.90
C GLY A 30 14.17 26.17 -18.86
N THR A 31 13.01 26.58 -18.32
CA THR A 31 12.94 27.69 -17.36
C THR A 31 13.35 27.24 -15.97
N PHE A 32 14.29 27.94 -15.38
CA PHE A 32 14.65 27.77 -13.96
C PHE A 32 13.63 28.44 -13.07
N THR A 33 13.28 27.77 -11.97
CA THR A 33 12.29 28.25 -11.01
C THR A 33 12.69 27.91 -9.59
N ILE A 34 12.37 28.80 -8.65
CA ILE A 34 12.62 28.68 -7.21
C ILE A 34 11.48 29.34 -6.44
N GLY A 35 11.31 28.99 -5.16
CA GLY A 35 10.32 29.58 -4.27
C GLY A 35 8.91 29.07 -4.49
N GLU A 36 7.92 29.87 -4.06
CA GLU A 36 6.50 29.48 -4.06
C GLU A 36 5.93 29.38 -5.47
N GLN A 37 5.22 28.29 -5.70
CA GLN A 37 4.58 27.93 -6.96
C GLN A 37 3.13 27.46 -6.72
N ARG A 38 2.29 27.63 -7.74
CA ARG A 38 0.90 27.15 -7.70
C ARG A 38 0.44 26.70 -9.07
N ALA A 39 -0.11 25.49 -9.13
CA ALA A 39 -0.76 24.91 -10.30
C ALA A 39 -2.25 24.72 -10.03
N LEU A 40 -3.09 25.07 -11.02
CA LEU A 40 -4.55 24.96 -10.91
C LEU A 40 -5.09 24.03 -12.00
N TRP A 41 -6.01 23.16 -11.64
CA TRP A 41 -6.73 22.32 -12.59
C TRP A 41 -7.94 23.08 -13.16
N VAL A 42 -8.00 23.16 -14.48
CA VAL A 42 -9.11 23.81 -15.21
C VAL A 42 -9.45 22.96 -16.44
N ASN A 43 -10.65 22.40 -16.46
CA ASN A 43 -11.18 21.64 -17.62
C ASN A 43 -10.22 20.57 -18.16
N GLY A 44 -9.63 19.75 -17.28
CA GLY A 44 -8.74 18.67 -17.68
C GLY A 44 -7.31 19.11 -18.04
N LYS A 45 -6.94 20.34 -17.74
CA LYS A 45 -5.60 20.92 -17.96
C LYS A 45 -5.05 21.54 -16.68
N ILE A 46 -3.73 21.71 -16.65
CA ILE A 46 -3.04 22.46 -15.60
C ILE A 46 -2.81 23.89 -16.09
N VAL A 47 -3.28 24.87 -15.34
CA VAL A 47 -2.90 26.27 -15.52
C VAL A 47 -1.72 26.57 -14.64
N TYR A 48 -0.60 26.96 -15.24
CA TYR A 48 0.62 27.33 -14.54
C TYR A 48 1.26 28.53 -15.25
N ASN A 49 1.57 29.60 -14.50
CA ASN A 49 2.13 30.86 -15.04
C ASN A 49 1.37 31.39 -16.29
N GLY A 50 0.03 31.31 -16.24
CA GLY A 50 -0.85 31.81 -17.32
C GLY A 50 -0.91 30.93 -18.58
N LYS A 51 -0.27 29.76 -18.59
CA LYS A 51 -0.29 28.81 -19.70
C LYS A 51 -0.99 27.51 -19.32
N LEU A 52 -1.43 26.76 -20.32
CA LEU A 52 -2.13 25.48 -20.19
C LEU A 52 -1.18 24.33 -20.50
N TYR A 53 -1.13 23.35 -19.59
CA TYR A 53 -0.30 22.16 -19.72
C TYR A 53 -1.14 20.89 -19.51
N GLN A 54 -0.69 19.77 -20.05
CA GLN A 54 -1.19 18.45 -19.69
C GLN A 54 -0.34 17.83 -18.58
N GLU A 55 0.95 18.16 -18.60
CA GLU A 55 1.96 17.68 -17.67
C GLU A 55 2.96 18.79 -17.41
N LEU A 56 3.41 18.90 -16.16
CA LEU A 56 4.51 19.78 -15.74
C LEU A 56 5.56 18.92 -15.06
N PHE A 57 6.75 18.84 -15.62
CA PHE A 57 7.85 18.09 -15.07
C PHE A 57 8.99 19.02 -14.66
N PHE A 58 9.39 18.95 -13.38
CA PHE A 58 10.43 19.77 -12.80
C PHE A 58 11.55 18.88 -12.28
N GLU A 59 12.74 19.05 -12.85
CA GLU A 59 13.95 18.33 -12.42
C GLU A 59 14.79 19.19 -11.46
N PRO A 60 15.37 18.55 -10.41
CA PRO A 60 16.29 19.24 -9.52
C PRO A 60 17.60 19.57 -10.27
N THR A 61 18.17 20.74 -10.01
CA THR A 61 19.49 21.12 -10.55
C THR A 61 20.65 20.54 -9.76
N SER A 62 20.36 19.97 -8.57
CA SER A 62 21.35 19.39 -7.65
C SER A 62 20.75 18.22 -6.87
N PRO A 63 21.55 17.21 -6.47
CA PRO A 63 21.10 16.12 -5.59
C PRO A 63 20.64 16.59 -4.20
N GLN A 64 20.99 17.81 -3.78
CA GLN A 64 20.57 18.43 -2.54
C GLN A 64 19.23 19.16 -2.68
N SER A 65 18.81 19.46 -3.91
CA SER A 65 17.57 20.19 -4.15
C SER A 65 16.36 19.45 -3.58
N SER A 66 15.45 20.23 -2.99
CA SER A 66 14.24 19.76 -2.34
C SER A 66 13.05 20.67 -2.67
N PHE A 67 11.86 20.13 -2.54
CA PHE A 67 10.62 20.89 -2.65
C PHE A 67 9.65 20.53 -1.55
N ASP A 68 8.82 21.50 -1.15
CA ASP A 68 7.74 21.29 -0.19
C ASP A 68 6.41 21.21 -0.93
N LEU A 69 5.59 20.21 -0.64
CA LEU A 69 4.18 20.16 -1.00
C LEU A 69 3.34 20.62 0.18
N LYS A 70 2.36 21.52 -0.09
CA LYS A 70 1.47 22.06 0.93
C LYS A 70 0.23 21.21 1.10
N ALA A 71 -0.22 21.05 2.34
CA ALA A 71 -1.47 20.39 2.72
C ALA A 71 -1.60 18.96 2.15
N VAL A 72 -0.54 18.17 2.21
CA VAL A 72 -0.59 16.75 1.84
C VAL A 72 -1.47 16.00 2.82
N THR A 73 -2.49 15.30 2.31
CA THR A 73 -3.35 14.43 3.13
C THR A 73 -2.64 13.11 3.36
N ILE A 74 -2.48 12.72 4.61
CA ILE A 74 -1.88 11.46 5.04
C ILE A 74 -2.87 10.65 5.85
N GLY A 75 -2.80 9.31 5.75
CA GLY A 75 -3.74 8.39 6.39
C GLY A 75 -5.14 8.51 5.81
N VAL A 76 -5.25 8.50 4.48
CA VAL A 76 -6.53 8.60 3.78
C VAL A 76 -7.48 7.49 4.25
N ASP A 77 -8.70 7.86 4.63
CA ASP A 77 -9.74 6.98 5.17
C ASP A 77 -9.42 6.31 6.52
N PHE A 78 -8.36 6.74 7.21
CA PHE A 78 -8.05 6.31 8.58
C PHE A 78 -8.52 7.32 9.62
N HIS A 79 -8.77 6.88 10.84
CA HIS A 79 -9.18 7.73 11.97
C HIS A 79 -8.14 8.80 12.36
N TRP A 80 -6.91 8.68 11.89
CA TRP A 80 -5.80 9.61 12.11
C TRP A 80 -5.48 10.48 10.88
N GLN A 81 -6.36 10.50 9.88
CA GLN A 81 -6.21 11.35 8.69
C GLN A 81 -5.99 12.81 9.08
N ARG A 82 -4.98 13.42 8.51
CA ARG A 82 -4.67 14.84 8.69
C ARG A 82 -3.97 15.41 7.47
N GLN A 83 -3.84 16.71 7.43
CA GLN A 83 -3.04 17.42 6.43
C GLN A 83 -1.76 17.95 7.07
N GLU A 84 -0.64 17.84 6.36
CA GLU A 84 0.63 18.43 6.75
C GLU A 84 1.44 18.86 5.53
N ASP A 85 2.33 19.82 5.71
CA ASP A 85 3.32 20.17 4.69
C ASP A 85 4.43 19.12 4.71
N GLN A 86 4.81 18.64 3.54
CA GLN A 86 5.83 17.60 3.41
C GLN A 86 6.94 18.03 2.45
N ARG A 87 8.18 17.70 2.80
CA ARG A 87 9.38 17.98 2.01
C ARG A 87 9.88 16.75 1.29
N PHE A 88 10.22 16.91 0.02
CA PHE A 88 10.65 15.84 -0.88
C PHE A 88 11.96 16.18 -1.57
N LYS A 89 12.71 15.15 -1.93
CA LYS A 89 13.84 15.21 -2.87
C LYS A 89 13.43 14.63 -4.22
N GLY A 90 14.29 14.79 -5.23
CA GLY A 90 14.07 14.28 -6.57
C GLY A 90 13.20 15.20 -7.41
N ALA A 91 12.60 14.68 -8.48
CA ALA A 91 11.81 15.48 -9.41
C ALA A 91 10.32 15.54 -8.98
N LEU A 92 9.67 16.62 -9.39
CA LEU A 92 8.22 16.81 -9.23
C LEU A 92 7.53 16.71 -10.58
N ASN A 93 6.57 15.82 -10.68
CA ASN A 93 5.70 15.67 -11.85
C ASN A 93 4.23 15.94 -11.49
N LEU A 94 3.58 16.81 -12.23
CA LEU A 94 2.17 17.15 -12.10
C LEU A 94 1.45 16.74 -13.39
N VAL A 95 0.48 15.82 -13.29
CA VAL A 95 -0.25 15.28 -14.45
C VAL A 95 -1.73 15.62 -14.34
N ALA A 96 -2.29 16.25 -15.38
CA ALA A 96 -3.72 16.52 -15.45
C ALA A 96 -4.50 15.25 -15.77
N THR A 97 -5.54 14.98 -14.98
CA THR A 97 -6.51 13.90 -15.19
C THR A 97 -7.92 14.46 -15.23
N ASP A 98 -8.93 13.62 -15.41
CA ASP A 98 -10.34 14.00 -15.29
C ASP A 98 -10.73 14.42 -13.86
N LYS A 99 -10.03 13.90 -12.84
CA LYS A 99 -10.32 14.14 -11.42
C LYS A 99 -9.56 15.33 -10.82
N GLY A 100 -8.46 15.76 -11.43
CA GLY A 100 -7.59 16.81 -10.90
C GLY A 100 -6.14 16.67 -11.36
N ILE A 101 -5.23 17.29 -10.62
CA ILE A 101 -3.79 17.20 -10.81
C ILE A 101 -3.27 16.06 -9.94
N VAL A 102 -2.77 15.01 -10.55
CA VAL A 102 -2.01 13.95 -9.86
C VAL A 102 -0.60 14.47 -9.64
N THR A 103 -0.17 14.50 -8.38
CA THR A 103 1.16 14.93 -7.97
C THR A 103 2.03 13.71 -7.75
N ILE A 104 3.14 13.61 -8.46
CA ILE A 104 4.05 12.49 -8.46
C ILE A 104 5.44 12.97 -8.08
N ASN A 105 6.07 12.30 -7.13
CA ASN A 105 7.49 12.48 -6.83
C ASN A 105 8.30 11.39 -7.52
N GLN A 106 9.25 11.78 -8.37
CA GLN A 106 10.21 10.86 -8.96
C GLN A 106 11.49 10.88 -8.13
N VAL A 107 11.87 9.72 -7.57
CA VAL A 107 12.93 9.63 -6.56
C VAL A 107 13.74 8.35 -6.69
N ASP A 108 15.01 8.38 -6.30
CA ASP A 108 15.90 7.23 -6.16
C ASP A 108 15.34 6.24 -5.10
N VAL A 109 15.43 4.94 -5.38
CA VAL A 109 14.92 3.88 -4.48
C VAL A 109 15.51 3.98 -3.08
N GLU A 110 16.78 4.32 -2.91
CA GLU A 110 17.41 4.39 -1.58
C GLU A 110 16.96 5.64 -0.80
N GLU A 111 16.69 6.76 -1.47
CA GLU A 111 16.06 7.93 -0.85
C GLU A 111 14.59 7.64 -0.49
N TYR A 112 13.84 6.94 -1.36
CA TYR A 112 12.49 6.48 -1.04
C TYR A 112 12.49 5.61 0.23
N LEU A 113 13.38 4.62 0.32
CA LEU A 113 13.50 3.74 1.48
C LEU A 113 13.90 4.48 2.75
N THR A 114 14.74 5.52 2.64
CA THR A 114 15.07 6.38 3.80
C THR A 114 13.81 7.01 4.39
N SER A 115 12.89 7.47 3.54
CA SER A 115 11.58 7.97 3.97
C SER A 115 10.70 6.88 4.58
N VAL A 116 10.54 5.75 3.89
CA VAL A 116 9.69 4.63 4.33
C VAL A 116 10.12 4.13 5.70
N ILE A 117 11.42 3.83 5.89
CA ILE A 117 11.93 3.32 7.17
C ILE A 117 11.73 4.35 8.29
N SER A 118 11.93 5.64 8.00
CA SER A 118 11.70 6.72 8.99
C SER A 118 10.22 6.91 9.33
N SER A 119 9.30 6.54 8.44
CA SER A 119 7.85 6.72 8.61
C SER A 119 7.18 5.48 9.23
N GLU A 120 7.67 4.28 8.90
CA GLU A 120 7.13 3.00 9.36
C GLU A 120 7.67 2.57 10.73
N MET A 121 8.91 2.92 11.03
CA MET A 121 9.62 2.37 12.17
C MET A 121 9.89 3.41 13.26
N SER A 122 9.88 2.94 14.53
CA SER A 122 10.26 3.79 15.65
C SER A 122 11.73 4.18 15.57
N ALA A 123 12.05 5.42 15.99
CA ALA A 123 13.42 5.90 16.15
C ALA A 123 14.26 5.06 17.14
N ASN A 124 13.59 4.32 18.06
CA ASN A 124 14.20 3.45 19.05
C ASN A 124 14.34 2.00 18.60
N ALA A 125 14.01 1.69 17.34
CA ALA A 125 14.15 0.33 16.81
C ALA A 125 15.63 -0.09 16.76
N SER A 126 15.90 -1.37 16.98
CA SER A 126 17.27 -1.89 16.89
C SER A 126 17.78 -1.75 15.43
N LYS A 127 19.09 -1.54 15.28
CA LYS A 127 19.74 -1.43 13.97
C LYS A 127 19.46 -2.66 13.08
N GLU A 128 19.44 -3.84 13.68
CA GLU A 128 19.18 -5.10 12.97
C GLU A 128 17.74 -5.19 12.47
N LEU A 129 16.75 -4.71 13.23
CA LEU A 129 15.38 -4.59 12.76
C LEU A 129 15.27 -3.62 11.58
N LEU A 130 15.91 -2.44 11.68
CA LEU A 130 15.89 -1.44 10.61
C LEU A 130 16.53 -1.99 9.33
N LYS A 131 17.64 -2.76 9.42
CA LYS A 131 18.25 -3.44 8.28
C LYS A 131 17.30 -4.47 7.66
N ALA A 132 16.68 -5.32 8.48
CA ALA A 132 15.71 -6.29 7.99
C ALA A 132 14.57 -5.59 7.24
N HIS A 133 14.05 -4.51 7.82
CA HIS A 133 12.96 -3.75 7.23
C HIS A 133 13.39 -3.04 5.92
N ALA A 134 14.60 -2.52 5.84
CA ALA A 134 15.15 -1.93 4.61
C ALA A 134 15.22 -2.95 3.46
N VAL A 135 15.69 -4.17 3.75
CA VAL A 135 15.77 -5.25 2.75
C VAL A 135 14.39 -5.69 2.27
N ILE A 136 13.43 -5.92 3.18
CA ILE A 136 12.07 -6.33 2.76
C ILE A 136 11.34 -5.22 2.03
N SER A 137 11.46 -3.96 2.47
CA SER A 137 10.80 -2.83 1.81
C SER A 137 11.34 -2.63 0.40
N ARG A 138 12.65 -2.80 0.20
CA ARG A 138 13.28 -2.77 -1.13
C ARG A 138 12.80 -3.92 -2.00
N SER A 139 12.78 -5.14 -1.45
CA SER A 139 12.34 -6.33 -2.19
C SER A 139 10.88 -6.19 -2.62
N TRP A 140 9.99 -5.81 -1.69
CA TRP A 140 8.59 -5.58 -1.99
C TRP A 140 8.42 -4.52 -3.10
N LEU A 141 9.08 -3.36 -2.95
CA LEU A 141 8.99 -2.28 -3.94
C LEU A 141 9.39 -2.74 -5.34
N LEU A 142 10.57 -3.36 -5.46
CA LEU A 142 11.09 -3.79 -6.76
C LEU A 142 10.25 -4.91 -7.37
N ALA A 143 9.76 -5.86 -6.57
CA ALA A 143 8.82 -6.89 -7.03
C ALA A 143 7.51 -6.28 -7.55
N GLN A 144 7.03 -5.19 -6.93
CA GLN A 144 5.83 -4.50 -7.39
C GLN A 144 6.08 -3.73 -8.71
N VAL A 145 7.22 -3.09 -8.86
CA VAL A 145 7.58 -2.40 -10.11
C VAL A 145 7.70 -3.42 -11.26
N GLU A 146 8.37 -4.54 -11.02
CA GLU A 146 8.48 -5.64 -12.00
C GLU A 146 7.11 -6.24 -12.37
N LYS A 147 6.25 -6.48 -11.39
CA LYS A 147 4.88 -6.95 -11.62
C LYS A 147 4.08 -5.98 -12.48
N ASN A 148 4.16 -4.68 -12.24
CA ASN A 148 3.49 -3.65 -13.05
C ASN A 148 3.99 -3.66 -14.50
N PHE A 149 5.28 -3.76 -14.69
CA PHE A 149 5.86 -3.81 -16.02
C PHE A 149 5.31 -5.01 -16.81
N ASN A 150 5.26 -6.18 -16.18
CA ASN A 150 4.74 -7.41 -16.78
C ASN A 150 3.23 -7.36 -17.06
N LEU A 151 2.43 -6.74 -16.17
CA LEU A 151 0.98 -6.57 -16.34
C LEU A 151 0.65 -5.60 -17.47
N ASN A 152 1.40 -4.50 -17.62
CA ASN A 152 1.21 -3.54 -18.71
C ASN A 152 1.50 -4.13 -20.10
N GLY A 153 2.24 -5.23 -20.18
CA GLY A 153 2.46 -6.02 -21.39
C GLY A 153 1.41 -7.13 -21.62
N SER A 154 0.51 -7.39 -20.66
CA SER A 154 -0.47 -8.48 -20.73
C SER A 154 -1.78 -8.05 -21.40
N VAL A 155 -2.30 -8.88 -22.31
CA VAL A 155 -3.59 -8.68 -22.99
C VAL A 155 -4.77 -9.15 -22.10
N THR A 156 -4.51 -9.86 -21.02
CA THR A 156 -5.56 -10.44 -20.16
C THR A 156 -5.90 -9.48 -19.02
N PRO A 157 -7.17 -9.05 -18.85
CA PRO A 157 -7.57 -8.23 -17.73
C PRO A 157 -7.30 -8.94 -16.41
N TYR A 158 -6.63 -8.28 -15.49
CA TYR A 158 -6.42 -8.76 -14.13
C TYR A 158 -7.74 -8.79 -13.38
N LYS A 159 -8.05 -9.91 -12.71
CA LYS A 159 -9.26 -10.04 -11.91
C LYS A 159 -8.90 -10.07 -10.43
N SER A 160 -9.33 -9.07 -9.69
CA SER A 160 -9.15 -8.92 -8.24
C SER A 160 -10.38 -9.35 -7.44
N CYS A 161 -11.44 -9.81 -8.09
CA CYS A 161 -12.62 -10.27 -7.39
C CYS A 161 -13.35 -11.41 -8.14
N TYR A 162 -14.02 -12.23 -7.33
CA TYR A 162 -15.08 -13.13 -7.76
C TYR A 162 -16.39 -12.68 -7.10
N ARG A 163 -17.45 -12.55 -7.89
CA ARG A 163 -18.78 -12.16 -7.40
C ARG A 163 -19.86 -12.98 -8.08
N ASP A 164 -20.81 -13.49 -7.28
CA ASP A 164 -22.07 -14.06 -7.72
C ASP A 164 -23.23 -13.51 -6.87
N ASN A 165 -24.39 -14.16 -6.91
CA ASN A 165 -25.60 -13.71 -6.18
C ASN A 165 -25.48 -13.86 -4.66
N GLU A 166 -24.57 -14.70 -4.15
CA GLU A 166 -24.46 -15.06 -2.73
C GLU A 166 -23.06 -14.79 -2.16
N THR A 167 -22.10 -14.43 -3.02
CA THR A 167 -20.68 -14.37 -2.62
C THR A 167 -19.96 -13.20 -3.27
N LEU A 168 -19.10 -12.53 -2.51
CA LEU A 168 -18.08 -11.60 -2.97
C LEU A 168 -16.75 -11.97 -2.34
N ILE A 169 -15.82 -12.49 -3.13
CA ILE A 169 -14.44 -12.69 -2.72
C ILE A 169 -13.60 -11.62 -3.40
N ARG A 170 -13.04 -10.71 -2.63
CA ARG A 170 -12.32 -9.55 -3.15
C ARG A 170 -10.98 -9.39 -2.44
N TRP A 171 -9.94 -9.21 -3.24
CA TRP A 171 -8.64 -8.79 -2.74
C TRP A 171 -8.26 -7.44 -3.35
N TYR A 172 -7.47 -6.69 -2.64
CA TYR A 172 -7.05 -5.35 -3.03
C TYR A 172 -5.61 -5.43 -3.50
N ASP A 173 -5.42 -5.31 -4.78
CA ASP A 173 -4.11 -5.22 -5.41
C ASP A 173 -3.95 -3.83 -6.04
N ARG A 174 -2.88 -3.61 -6.76
CA ARG A 174 -2.39 -2.31 -7.24
C ARG A 174 -3.04 -1.81 -8.54
N GLU A 175 -4.28 -2.20 -8.80
CA GLU A 175 -5.00 -1.87 -10.04
C GLU A 175 -5.20 -0.37 -10.26
N ASP A 176 -5.14 0.41 -9.19
CA ASP A 176 -5.44 1.85 -9.22
C ASP A 176 -4.20 2.71 -9.55
N HIS A 177 -3.02 2.10 -9.78
CA HIS A 177 -1.77 2.83 -10.02
C HIS A 177 -1.33 2.77 -11.49
N GLU A 178 -2.06 3.48 -12.37
CA GLU A 178 -1.71 3.55 -13.79
C GLU A 178 -0.63 4.59 -14.10
N LEU A 179 -0.54 5.67 -13.31
CA LEU A 179 0.33 6.82 -13.56
C LEU A 179 1.64 6.81 -12.77
N PHE A 180 1.76 5.93 -11.78
CA PHE A 180 2.93 5.85 -10.90
C PHE A 180 3.15 4.43 -10.40
N ASP A 181 4.32 4.14 -9.85
CA ASP A 181 4.69 2.78 -9.43
C ASP A 181 4.07 2.41 -8.09
N VAL A 182 4.06 3.32 -7.12
CA VAL A 182 3.52 3.16 -5.77
C VAL A 182 2.87 4.45 -5.29
N CYS A 183 1.91 4.35 -4.37
CA CYS A 183 1.38 5.54 -3.68
C CYS A 183 2.16 5.81 -2.38
N ALA A 184 1.96 7.01 -1.83
CA ALA A 184 2.61 7.46 -0.60
C ALA A 184 1.91 6.97 0.68
N ASP A 185 0.75 6.32 0.57
CA ASP A 185 -0.11 5.93 1.70
C ASP A 185 0.07 4.45 2.09
N ASP A 186 -0.56 4.04 3.19
CA ASP A 186 -0.51 2.70 3.79
C ASP A 186 -0.98 1.57 2.86
N HIS A 187 -1.62 1.90 1.73
CA HIS A 187 -1.94 0.93 0.68
C HIS A 187 -0.69 0.28 0.07
N CYS A 188 0.38 1.06 -0.10
CA CYS A 188 1.69 0.59 -0.53
C CYS A 188 2.65 0.55 0.67
N GLN A 189 3.49 1.55 0.80
CA GLN A 189 4.38 1.77 1.95
C GLN A 189 4.30 3.24 2.32
N ARG A 190 4.25 3.55 3.61
CA ARG A 190 4.13 4.93 4.06
C ARG A 190 5.34 5.76 3.66
N TYR A 191 5.14 6.66 2.70
CA TYR A 191 6.15 7.55 2.17
C TYR A 191 5.80 9.00 2.51
N GLN A 192 6.65 9.71 3.25
CA GLN A 192 6.42 11.08 3.70
C GLN A 192 7.60 12.01 3.31
N GLY A 193 8.27 11.70 2.22
CA GLY A 193 9.45 12.44 1.79
C GLY A 193 10.55 12.45 2.84
N ILE A 194 11.30 13.54 2.92
CA ILE A 194 12.40 13.70 3.89
C ILE A 194 11.97 14.43 5.17
N THR A 195 10.70 14.76 5.33
CA THR A 195 10.17 15.52 6.48
C THR A 195 10.51 14.86 7.82
N ARG A 196 10.48 13.54 7.87
CA ARG A 196 10.77 12.74 9.07
C ARG A 196 12.10 11.99 9.01
N ALA A 197 12.87 12.13 7.93
CA ALA A 197 14.15 11.44 7.71
C ALA A 197 15.31 12.07 8.49
N SER A 198 15.07 12.46 9.76
CA SER A 198 16.06 13.13 10.61
C SER A 198 16.97 12.17 11.37
N ASN A 199 16.62 10.89 11.48
CA ASN A 199 17.42 9.92 12.25
C ASN A 199 18.63 9.42 11.41
N PRO A 200 19.88 9.75 11.82
CA PRO A 200 21.07 9.36 11.06
C PRO A 200 21.26 7.85 10.96
N ILE A 201 20.76 7.04 11.93
CA ILE A 201 20.84 5.58 11.89
C ILE A 201 20.10 4.98 10.68
N VAL A 202 19.02 5.61 10.23
CA VAL A 202 18.28 5.12 9.06
C VAL A 202 19.15 5.24 7.81
N ARG A 203 19.83 6.38 7.62
CA ARG A 203 20.75 6.58 6.48
C ARG A 203 21.92 5.60 6.49
N GLU A 204 22.46 5.32 7.68
CA GLU A 204 23.52 4.33 7.87
C GLU A 204 23.02 2.93 7.48
N VAL A 205 21.85 2.52 7.95
CA VAL A 205 21.22 1.23 7.65
C VAL A 205 20.95 1.07 6.14
N ILE A 206 20.39 2.07 5.49
CA ILE A 206 20.17 2.07 4.04
C ILE A 206 21.49 1.92 3.28
N LYS A 207 22.53 2.64 3.69
CA LYS A 207 23.88 2.53 3.09
C LYS A 207 24.46 1.11 3.28
N GLU A 208 24.36 0.54 4.47
CA GLU A 208 24.90 -0.80 4.77
C GLU A 208 24.18 -1.92 4.01
N THR A 209 22.87 -1.77 3.79
CA THR A 209 22.04 -2.75 3.07
C THR A 209 21.77 -2.36 1.61
N ARG A 210 22.50 -1.37 1.07
CA ARG A 210 22.30 -0.86 -0.29
C ARG A 210 22.29 -2.00 -1.32
N GLY A 211 21.20 -2.07 -2.11
CA GLY A 211 21.02 -3.06 -3.17
C GLY A 211 20.78 -4.49 -2.67
N GLU A 212 20.63 -4.75 -1.36
CA GLU A 212 20.26 -6.07 -0.86
C GLU A 212 18.75 -6.30 -1.00
N VAL A 213 18.38 -7.43 -1.58
CA VAL A 213 17.00 -7.91 -1.76
C VAL A 213 16.87 -9.37 -1.38
N LEU A 214 15.64 -9.78 -1.05
CA LEU A 214 15.27 -11.18 -0.93
C LEU A 214 14.94 -11.76 -2.30
N MET A 215 15.48 -12.94 -2.59
CA MET A 215 15.26 -13.67 -3.83
C MET A 215 14.76 -15.07 -3.53
N ASP A 216 13.76 -15.52 -4.29
CA ASP A 216 13.37 -16.91 -4.44
C ASP A 216 13.80 -17.37 -5.84
N ASN A 217 14.82 -18.22 -5.91
CA ASN A 217 15.53 -18.54 -7.16
C ASN A 217 16.05 -17.25 -7.84
N ASP A 218 15.53 -16.91 -9.02
CA ASP A 218 15.94 -15.74 -9.79
C ASP A 218 14.90 -14.60 -9.77
N THR A 219 13.87 -14.71 -8.93
CA THR A 219 12.80 -13.70 -8.81
C THR A 219 12.92 -12.94 -7.50
N ILE A 220 12.71 -11.62 -7.54
CA ILE A 220 12.66 -10.79 -6.34
C ILE A 220 11.38 -11.14 -5.56
N CYS A 221 11.52 -11.41 -4.27
CA CYS A 221 10.38 -11.76 -3.41
C CYS A 221 9.42 -10.58 -3.21
N ASP A 222 8.12 -10.83 -3.35
CA ASP A 222 7.07 -9.95 -2.83
C ASP A 222 7.08 -10.02 -1.29
N ALA A 223 8.03 -9.32 -0.68
CA ALA A 223 8.37 -9.43 0.74
C ALA A 223 7.40 -8.65 1.61
N ARG A 224 6.21 -9.20 1.82
CA ARG A 224 5.13 -8.60 2.64
C ARG A 224 5.51 -8.50 4.11
N PHE A 225 4.93 -7.51 4.79
CA PHE A 225 5.07 -7.32 6.23
C PHE A 225 3.79 -6.74 6.82
N SER A 226 3.55 -6.99 8.10
CA SER A 226 2.42 -6.44 8.84
C SER A 226 2.80 -6.10 10.27
N LYS A 227 1.98 -5.29 10.92
CA LYS A 227 2.25 -4.83 12.28
C LYS A 227 2.39 -5.97 13.26
N CYS A 228 1.42 -6.92 13.25
CA CYS A 228 1.42 -8.05 14.19
C CYS A 228 0.72 -9.27 13.58
N CYS A 229 1.41 -10.41 13.55
CA CYS A 229 0.84 -11.67 13.07
C CYS A 229 -0.18 -12.25 14.06
N GLY A 230 -0.07 -11.95 15.36
CA GLY A 230 -0.91 -12.54 16.41
C GLY A 230 -0.40 -13.91 16.89
N GLY A 231 0.88 -14.24 16.64
CA GLY A 231 1.54 -15.48 17.05
C GLY A 231 1.73 -16.51 15.94
N VAL A 232 1.02 -16.37 14.80
CA VAL A 232 1.19 -17.21 13.61
C VAL A 232 1.07 -16.32 12.37
N THR A 233 2.01 -16.42 11.43
CA THR A 233 1.91 -15.69 10.16
C THR A 233 0.88 -16.36 9.23
N GLU A 234 0.36 -15.58 8.27
CA GLU A 234 -0.63 -16.07 7.31
C GLU A 234 0.03 -16.35 5.96
N LYS A 235 -0.61 -17.17 5.14
CA LYS A 235 -0.23 -17.43 3.77
C LYS A 235 -0.71 -16.32 2.84
N PHE A 236 0.08 -16.02 1.81
CA PHE A 236 -0.22 -14.98 0.83
C PHE A 236 -1.58 -15.17 0.14
N GLU A 237 -1.86 -16.38 -0.34
CA GLU A 237 -3.08 -16.72 -1.08
C GLU A 237 -4.38 -16.56 -0.25
N ASN A 238 -4.28 -16.43 1.07
CA ASN A 238 -5.42 -16.16 1.93
C ASN A 238 -5.80 -14.68 1.97
N CYS A 239 -4.88 -13.78 1.62
CA CYS A 239 -5.08 -12.34 1.65
C CYS A 239 -5.27 -11.73 0.26
N TRP A 240 -4.56 -12.25 -0.73
CA TRP A 240 -4.55 -11.75 -2.11
C TRP A 240 -4.93 -12.84 -3.14
N GLU A 241 -4.36 -12.74 -4.32
CA GLU A 241 -4.59 -13.72 -5.40
C GLU A 241 -4.24 -15.16 -4.95
N PRO A 242 -4.92 -16.18 -5.49
CA PRO A 242 -4.75 -17.56 -5.05
C PRO A 242 -3.48 -18.20 -5.68
N VAL A 243 -2.35 -17.54 -5.54
CA VAL A 243 -1.04 -17.99 -6.00
C VAL A 243 -0.13 -18.17 -4.80
N PRO A 244 0.26 -19.42 -4.45
CA PRO A 244 1.13 -19.67 -3.33
C PRO A 244 2.57 -19.23 -3.63
N HIS A 245 3.22 -18.63 -2.63
CA HIS A 245 4.64 -18.30 -2.66
C HIS A 245 5.40 -19.19 -1.67
N SER A 246 6.47 -19.86 -2.12
CA SER A 246 7.30 -20.79 -1.33
C SER A 246 7.86 -20.15 -0.07
N TYR A 247 8.16 -18.85 -0.12
CA TYR A 247 8.76 -18.05 0.93
C TYR A 247 7.74 -17.30 1.81
N LEU A 248 6.43 -17.33 1.52
CA LEU A 248 5.35 -16.71 2.32
C LEU A 248 4.45 -17.77 2.95
N THR A 249 5.08 -18.68 3.68
CA THR A 249 4.40 -19.77 4.38
C THR A 249 3.93 -19.33 5.76
N ALA A 250 2.93 -20.02 6.30
CA ALA A 250 2.52 -19.84 7.68
C ALA A 250 3.58 -20.44 8.62
N LEU A 251 4.02 -19.64 9.58
CA LEU A 251 4.96 -20.07 10.62
C LEU A 251 4.49 -19.63 11.99
N ARG A 252 4.85 -20.38 13.02
CA ARG A 252 4.65 -19.95 14.42
C ARG A 252 5.71 -18.93 14.76
N ASP A 253 5.25 -17.75 15.15
CA ASP A 253 6.10 -16.66 15.61
C ASP A 253 6.12 -16.66 17.13
N GLY A 254 7.07 -17.41 17.70
CA GLY A 254 7.25 -17.51 19.15
C GLY A 254 7.75 -16.23 19.82
N GLU A 255 8.16 -15.25 19.05
CA GLU A 255 8.68 -13.97 19.50
C GLU A 255 7.57 -12.91 19.65
N THR A 256 6.44 -13.11 18.97
CA THR A 256 5.33 -12.15 19.04
C THR A 256 4.51 -12.38 20.30
N PRO A 257 4.44 -11.40 21.23
CA PRO A 257 3.44 -11.43 22.28
C PRO A 257 2.03 -11.43 21.68
N ALA A 258 1.06 -11.99 22.39
CA ALA A 258 -0.34 -11.90 22.02
C ALA A 258 -0.77 -10.41 22.06
N TYR A 259 -0.72 -9.71 20.92
CA TYR A 259 -0.97 -8.28 20.80
C TYR A 259 -1.41 -7.94 19.37
N PRO A 260 -2.24 -6.93 19.19
CA PRO A 260 -3.10 -6.35 20.21
C PRO A 260 -4.33 -7.22 20.47
N ASP A 261 -4.95 -7.07 21.62
CA ASP A 261 -6.28 -7.60 21.87
C ASP A 261 -7.29 -6.82 21.02
N LEU A 262 -7.79 -7.43 19.97
CA LEU A 262 -8.95 -6.91 19.25
C LEU A 262 -10.18 -7.18 20.09
N LYS A 263 -10.86 -6.14 20.57
CA LYS A 263 -12.18 -6.24 21.16
C LYS A 263 -13.05 -5.10 20.65
N VAL A 264 -14.10 -5.46 19.94
CA VAL A 264 -15.08 -4.50 19.40
C VAL A 264 -16.47 -5.00 19.75
N GLU A 265 -17.33 -4.12 20.23
CA GLU A 265 -18.71 -4.39 20.56
C GLU A 265 -19.62 -3.54 19.68
N TYR A 266 -20.68 -4.16 19.16
CA TYR A 266 -21.73 -3.52 18.39
C TYR A 266 -23.09 -3.87 18.96
N THR A 267 -23.98 -2.89 19.01
CA THR A 267 -25.41 -3.14 19.10
C THR A 267 -25.93 -3.70 17.77
N GLN A 268 -27.10 -4.29 17.78
CA GLN A 268 -27.79 -4.80 16.58
C GLN A 268 -27.94 -3.69 15.52
N GLU A 269 -28.34 -2.50 15.95
CA GLU A 269 -28.56 -1.36 15.06
C GLU A 269 -27.26 -0.86 14.42
N GLU A 270 -26.20 -0.69 15.22
CA GLU A 270 -24.87 -0.28 14.73
C GLU A 270 -24.34 -1.27 13.71
N LEU A 271 -24.37 -2.58 14.00
CA LEU A 271 -23.84 -3.60 13.09
C LEU A 271 -24.64 -3.68 11.79
N SER A 272 -25.99 -3.72 11.89
CA SER A 272 -26.86 -3.77 10.71
C SER A 272 -26.68 -2.54 9.82
N GLY A 273 -26.63 -1.35 10.42
CA GLY A 273 -26.42 -0.09 9.72
C GLY A 273 -25.02 -0.01 9.07
N LEU A 274 -24.00 -0.45 9.79
CA LEU A 274 -22.62 -0.49 9.26
C LEU A 274 -22.52 -1.42 8.05
N ILE A 275 -22.98 -2.66 8.17
CA ILE A 275 -22.94 -3.64 7.08
C ILE A 275 -23.74 -3.13 5.87
N HIS A 276 -24.90 -2.51 6.09
CA HIS A 276 -25.70 -1.92 5.02
C HIS A 276 -24.92 -0.83 4.27
N ARG A 277 -24.31 0.12 4.99
CA ARG A 277 -23.49 1.19 4.36
C ARG A 277 -22.30 0.63 3.56
N LYS A 278 -21.62 -0.38 4.13
CA LYS A 278 -20.40 -0.95 3.51
C LYS A 278 -20.69 -1.85 2.31
N THR A 279 -21.80 -2.55 2.30
CA THR A 279 -22.12 -3.54 1.25
C THR A 279 -23.17 -3.03 0.25
N GLY A 280 -23.92 -2.00 0.60
CA GLY A 280 -25.12 -1.55 -0.14
C GLY A 280 -26.29 -2.51 -0.06
N MET A 281 -26.23 -3.57 0.78
CA MET A 281 -27.24 -4.63 0.89
C MET A 281 -28.00 -4.52 2.21
N ASP A 282 -29.32 -4.64 2.14
CA ASP A 282 -30.18 -4.71 3.32
C ASP A 282 -30.33 -6.15 3.80
N PHE A 283 -29.70 -6.48 4.91
CA PHE A 283 -29.80 -7.78 5.57
C PHE A 283 -30.96 -7.85 6.56
N GLY A 284 -31.58 -6.73 6.91
CA GLY A 284 -32.43 -6.63 8.09
C GLY A 284 -31.61 -6.81 9.37
N PRO A 285 -32.23 -7.17 10.49
CA PRO A 285 -31.51 -7.55 11.70
C PRO A 285 -30.50 -8.68 11.42
N ILE A 286 -29.26 -8.52 11.90
CA ILE A 286 -28.22 -9.54 11.77
C ILE A 286 -28.51 -10.66 12.79
N ILE A 287 -28.51 -11.89 12.31
CA ILE A 287 -28.68 -13.10 13.12
C ILE A 287 -27.32 -13.66 13.52
N ASP A 288 -26.37 -13.68 12.57
CA ASP A 288 -25.05 -14.26 12.81
C ASP A 288 -23.98 -13.72 11.86
N LEU A 289 -22.74 -13.82 12.32
CA LEU A 289 -21.52 -13.66 11.54
C LEU A 289 -20.76 -15.00 11.60
N VAL A 290 -20.90 -15.83 10.56
CA VAL A 290 -20.41 -17.22 10.55
C VAL A 290 -19.08 -17.31 9.80
N PRO A 291 -17.94 -17.58 10.48
CA PRO A 291 -16.70 -17.89 9.82
C PRO A 291 -16.80 -19.22 9.06
N LEU A 292 -16.77 -19.16 7.72
CA LEU A 292 -16.82 -20.36 6.89
C LEU A 292 -15.44 -20.97 6.69
N GLU A 293 -14.43 -20.12 6.51
CA GLU A 293 -13.04 -20.53 6.32
C GLU A 293 -12.09 -19.64 7.11
N ARG A 294 -11.03 -20.27 7.61
CA ARG A 294 -9.91 -19.57 8.30
C ARG A 294 -8.59 -20.01 7.70
N GLY A 295 -7.67 -19.08 7.61
CA GLY A 295 -6.27 -19.34 7.31
C GLY A 295 -5.52 -19.91 8.52
N SER A 296 -4.26 -20.24 8.31
CA SER A 296 -3.39 -20.84 9.35
C SER A 296 -3.17 -19.94 10.57
N SER A 297 -3.26 -18.63 10.41
CA SER A 297 -3.17 -17.64 11.49
C SER A 297 -4.46 -17.47 12.30
N GLY A 298 -5.51 -18.20 11.96
CA GLY A 298 -6.84 -18.01 12.51
C GLY A 298 -7.64 -16.86 11.89
N ARG A 299 -7.05 -16.12 10.93
CA ARG A 299 -7.76 -15.09 10.18
C ARG A 299 -8.89 -15.68 9.36
N ILE A 300 -10.05 -15.06 9.44
CA ILE A 300 -11.22 -15.44 8.64
C ILE A 300 -10.91 -15.02 7.19
N THR A 301 -10.99 -15.98 6.27
CA THR A 301 -10.82 -15.79 4.83
C THR A 301 -12.15 -15.76 4.09
N LYS A 302 -13.19 -16.41 4.67
CA LYS A 302 -14.59 -16.31 4.23
C LYS A 302 -15.52 -16.16 5.41
N LEU A 303 -16.34 -15.13 5.39
CA LEU A 303 -17.34 -14.81 6.41
C LEU A 303 -18.72 -14.76 5.79
N LYS A 304 -19.65 -15.56 6.30
CA LYS A 304 -21.07 -15.47 5.94
C LYS A 304 -21.78 -14.54 6.92
N ILE A 305 -22.37 -13.48 6.38
CA ILE A 305 -23.26 -12.57 7.09
C ILE A 305 -24.67 -13.13 6.95
N VAL A 306 -25.32 -13.42 8.05
CA VAL A 306 -26.69 -13.97 8.11
C VAL A 306 -27.61 -12.93 8.73
N GLY A 307 -28.53 -12.43 7.95
CA GLY A 307 -29.57 -11.53 8.40
C GLY A 307 -30.96 -12.12 8.19
N VAL A 308 -31.97 -11.47 8.73
CA VAL A 308 -33.39 -11.91 8.61
C VAL A 308 -33.86 -11.90 7.15
N ARG A 309 -33.38 -10.97 6.33
CA ARG A 309 -33.83 -10.78 4.93
C ARG A 309 -32.95 -11.53 3.92
N ARG A 310 -31.69 -11.73 4.23
CA ARG A 310 -30.74 -12.43 3.35
C ARG A 310 -29.50 -12.91 4.08
N SER A 311 -28.78 -13.80 3.42
CA SER A 311 -27.41 -14.15 3.76
C SER A 311 -26.49 -13.84 2.58
N PHE A 312 -25.23 -13.49 2.87
CA PHE A 312 -24.24 -13.22 1.86
C PHE A 312 -22.85 -13.53 2.40
N THR A 313 -21.97 -14.07 1.56
CA THR A 313 -20.60 -14.44 1.94
C THR A 313 -19.62 -13.40 1.40
N ILE A 314 -18.73 -12.91 2.24
CA ILE A 314 -17.62 -12.03 1.87
C ILE A 314 -16.27 -12.69 2.17
N GLY A 315 -15.26 -12.33 1.44
CA GLY A 315 -13.83 -12.69 1.60
C GLY A 315 -12.99 -11.75 0.73
N LYS A 316 -11.76 -11.57 0.94
CA LYS A 316 -10.75 -12.09 1.86
C LYS A 316 -10.66 -11.25 3.14
N GLU A 317 -9.49 -11.33 3.83
CA GLU A 317 -9.31 -10.75 5.16
C GLU A 317 -9.57 -9.23 5.20
N LEU A 318 -9.07 -8.46 4.23
CA LEU A 318 -9.26 -7.01 4.21
C LEU A 318 -10.70 -6.61 3.88
N GLU A 319 -11.39 -7.34 2.98
CA GLU A 319 -12.81 -7.12 2.71
C GLU A 319 -13.66 -7.33 3.98
N ILE A 320 -13.36 -8.37 4.76
CA ILE A 320 -14.01 -8.66 6.04
C ILE A 320 -13.77 -7.53 7.05
N ARG A 321 -12.52 -7.09 7.18
CA ARG A 321 -12.12 -6.01 8.11
C ARG A 321 -12.80 -4.68 7.76
N ARG A 322 -12.89 -4.34 6.46
CA ARG A 322 -13.54 -3.11 5.98
C ARG A 322 -15.04 -3.14 6.12
N THR A 323 -15.66 -4.30 5.93
CA THR A 323 -17.12 -4.46 6.08
C THR A 323 -17.60 -4.33 7.53
N LEU A 324 -16.74 -4.73 8.48
CA LEU A 324 -17.08 -4.75 9.90
C LEU A 324 -16.50 -3.56 10.69
N SER A 325 -16.11 -2.47 10.03
CA SER A 325 -15.65 -1.24 10.70
C SER A 325 -15.86 -0.03 9.79
N GLU A 326 -16.00 1.16 10.37
CA GLU A 326 -16.06 2.40 9.58
C GLU A 326 -14.80 2.62 8.76
N THR A 327 -13.65 2.29 9.33
CA THR A 327 -12.37 2.25 8.62
C THR A 327 -12.04 0.80 8.23
N HIS A 328 -11.37 0.07 9.10
CA HIS A 328 -11.19 -1.38 9.05
C HIS A 328 -10.76 -1.91 10.42
N LEU A 329 -11.15 -3.14 10.75
CA LEU A 329 -10.70 -3.82 11.97
C LEU A 329 -9.17 -4.02 11.94
N TYR A 330 -8.56 -4.14 13.11
CA TYR A 330 -7.13 -4.46 13.20
C TYR A 330 -6.78 -5.80 12.53
N SER A 331 -7.65 -6.80 12.68
CA SER A 331 -7.45 -8.15 12.12
C SER A 331 -8.80 -8.79 11.79
N SER A 332 -8.78 -9.80 10.91
CA SER A 332 -9.90 -10.74 10.73
C SER A 332 -9.77 -12.01 11.58
N ALA A 333 -8.74 -12.09 12.45
CA ALA A 333 -8.58 -13.20 13.40
C ALA A 333 -9.40 -12.93 14.66
N PHE A 334 -10.71 -13.14 14.60
CA PHE A 334 -11.61 -12.94 15.73
C PHE A 334 -12.64 -14.07 15.86
N VAL A 335 -13.21 -14.20 17.06
CA VAL A 335 -14.42 -14.97 17.37
C VAL A 335 -15.58 -14.00 17.60
N VAL A 336 -16.79 -14.50 17.43
CA VAL A 336 -18.02 -13.71 17.55
C VAL A 336 -18.82 -14.25 18.72
N ASP A 337 -19.04 -13.42 19.74
CA ASP A 337 -19.98 -13.68 20.82
C ASP A 337 -21.26 -12.90 20.60
N LYS A 338 -22.38 -13.56 20.74
CA LYS A 338 -23.73 -12.97 20.63
C LYS A 338 -24.37 -12.88 22.02
N LYS A 339 -24.95 -11.73 22.34
CA LYS A 339 -25.57 -11.47 23.66
C LYS A 339 -27.02 -11.06 23.53
N ASP A 340 -27.77 -11.33 24.59
CA ASP A 340 -29.15 -10.90 24.80
C ASP A 340 -30.04 -11.28 23.59
N ILE A 341 -30.05 -12.58 23.26
CA ILE A 341 -30.76 -13.13 22.10
C ILE A 341 -32.26 -13.23 22.39
N ARG A 342 -33.09 -12.65 21.50
CA ARG A 342 -34.55 -12.74 21.53
C ARG A 342 -35.07 -13.11 20.14
N LEU A 343 -35.88 -14.17 20.06
CA LEU A 343 -36.40 -14.69 18.78
C LEU A 343 -35.28 -14.88 17.73
N ASP A 344 -34.18 -15.50 18.16
CA ASP A 344 -32.96 -15.75 17.38
C ASP A 344 -32.20 -14.50 16.94
N ILE A 345 -32.60 -13.31 17.35
CA ILE A 345 -31.95 -12.04 17.03
C ILE A 345 -31.14 -11.57 18.24
N PRO A 346 -29.81 -11.50 18.15
CA PRO A 346 -28.95 -10.92 19.16
C PRO A 346 -29.12 -9.39 19.24
N SER A 347 -29.11 -8.83 20.45
CA SER A 347 -29.11 -7.38 20.62
C SER A 347 -27.68 -6.80 20.56
N ARG A 348 -26.65 -7.63 20.81
CA ARG A 348 -25.24 -7.22 20.81
C ARG A 348 -24.34 -8.31 20.23
N PHE A 349 -23.27 -7.85 19.58
CA PHE A 349 -22.18 -8.66 19.03
C PHE A 349 -20.86 -8.20 19.62
N ILE A 350 -20.03 -9.13 20.08
CA ILE A 350 -18.70 -8.87 20.59
C ILE A 350 -17.72 -9.63 19.72
N LEU A 351 -16.82 -8.90 19.07
CA LEU A 351 -15.71 -9.47 18.28
C LEU A 351 -14.46 -9.45 19.15
N THR A 352 -13.93 -10.61 19.47
CA THR A 352 -12.68 -10.75 20.25
C THR A 352 -11.63 -11.47 19.42
N GLY A 353 -10.44 -10.91 19.31
CA GLY A 353 -9.41 -11.47 18.42
C GLY A 353 -8.00 -10.96 18.69
N ALA A 354 -7.10 -11.25 17.78
CA ALA A 354 -5.68 -10.89 17.88
C ALA A 354 -5.09 -10.49 16.52
N GLY A 355 -3.92 -9.85 16.56
CA GLY A 355 -3.17 -9.45 15.39
C GLY A 355 -3.53 -8.08 14.84
N TRP A 356 -2.64 -7.54 13.99
CA TRP A 356 -2.81 -6.24 13.31
C TRP A 356 -2.27 -6.30 11.89
N GLY A 357 -3.14 -6.17 10.90
CA GLY A 357 -2.86 -6.32 9.48
C GLY A 357 -3.09 -7.74 8.98
N HIS A 358 -2.68 -7.99 7.75
CA HIS A 358 -2.89 -9.25 7.04
C HIS A 358 -2.11 -10.45 7.62
N GLY A 359 -1.02 -10.21 8.34
CA GLY A 359 -0.23 -11.25 9.00
C GLY A 359 0.74 -12.02 8.09
N VAL A 360 0.85 -11.70 6.82
CA VAL A 360 1.73 -12.39 5.85
C VAL A 360 3.15 -11.84 5.95
N GLY A 361 4.14 -12.71 5.87
CA GLY A 361 5.56 -12.37 5.86
C GLY A 361 6.07 -11.86 7.21
N LEU A 362 6.84 -10.78 7.23
CA LEU A 362 7.47 -10.28 8.45
C LEU A 362 6.47 -9.66 9.41
N CYS A 363 6.45 -10.14 10.65
CA CYS A 363 5.76 -9.52 11.78
C CYS A 363 6.65 -8.43 12.39
N GLN A 364 6.27 -7.15 12.26
CA GLN A 364 7.11 -6.04 12.78
C GLN A 364 7.36 -6.14 14.29
N ILE A 365 6.34 -6.54 15.07
CA ILE A 365 6.49 -6.70 16.53
C ILE A 365 7.41 -7.88 16.86
N GLY A 366 7.23 -9.04 16.22
CA GLY A 366 8.09 -10.20 16.44
C GLY A 366 9.54 -9.93 16.02
N ALA A 367 9.74 -9.31 14.87
CA ALA A 367 11.05 -8.89 14.39
C ALA A 367 11.71 -7.86 15.33
N ALA A 368 10.92 -6.97 15.96
CA ALA A 368 11.43 -6.03 16.97
C ALA A 368 11.94 -6.77 18.22
N VAL A 369 11.19 -7.78 18.69
CA VAL A 369 11.62 -8.63 19.80
C VAL A 369 12.90 -9.39 19.44
N MET A 370 12.99 -9.98 18.25
CA MET A 370 14.20 -10.64 17.76
C MET A 370 15.39 -9.68 17.74
N GLY A 371 15.22 -8.48 17.19
CA GLY A 371 16.26 -7.46 17.15
C GLY A 371 16.70 -7.01 18.54
N ALA A 372 15.80 -6.87 19.51
CA ALA A 372 16.11 -6.55 20.90
C ALA A 372 16.86 -7.69 21.61
N LYS A 373 16.64 -8.95 21.21
CA LYS A 373 17.39 -10.13 21.69
C LYS A 373 18.75 -10.29 20.99
N GLY A 374 19.15 -9.40 20.08
CA GLY A 374 20.44 -9.44 19.40
C GLY A 374 20.50 -10.34 18.17
N TYR A 375 19.36 -10.78 17.62
CA TYR A 375 19.36 -11.50 16.35
C TYR A 375 19.80 -10.58 15.22
N SER A 376 20.65 -11.07 14.32
CA SER A 376 21.05 -10.34 13.13
C SER A 376 19.87 -10.18 12.16
N TYR A 377 19.88 -9.12 11.35
CA TYR A 377 18.85 -8.91 10.33
C TYR A 377 18.73 -10.10 9.36
N ARG A 378 19.83 -10.78 9.04
CA ARG A 378 19.82 -11.99 8.22
C ARG A 378 19.03 -13.12 8.90
N LYS A 379 19.20 -13.30 10.21
CA LYS A 379 18.45 -14.29 10.98
C LYS A 379 16.97 -13.93 11.07
N ILE A 380 16.63 -12.64 11.23
CA ILE A 380 15.25 -12.15 11.20
C ILE A 380 14.62 -12.46 9.84
N LEU A 381 15.30 -12.13 8.74
CA LEU A 381 14.79 -12.34 7.39
C LEU A 381 14.58 -13.84 7.08
N THR A 382 15.54 -14.70 7.41
CA THR A 382 15.40 -16.15 7.17
C THR A 382 14.36 -16.81 8.07
N HIS A 383 13.99 -16.19 9.20
CA HIS A 383 12.88 -16.64 10.02
C HIS A 383 11.53 -16.42 9.30
N TYR A 384 11.30 -15.20 8.81
CA TYR A 384 10.00 -14.84 8.21
C TYR A 384 9.86 -15.19 6.73
N PHE A 385 10.97 -15.41 6.03
CA PHE A 385 11.00 -15.78 4.61
C PHE A 385 11.83 -17.05 4.41
N PRO A 386 11.32 -18.20 4.88
CA PRO A 386 12.07 -19.47 4.78
C PRO A 386 12.31 -19.83 3.30
N GLY A 387 13.52 -20.26 2.99
CA GLY A 387 13.93 -20.60 1.63
C GLY A 387 14.39 -19.43 0.76
N ALA A 388 14.04 -18.19 1.09
CA ALA A 388 14.56 -17.03 0.38
C ALA A 388 16.03 -16.76 0.73
N SER A 389 16.78 -16.24 -0.25
CA SER A 389 18.19 -15.84 -0.10
C SER A 389 18.33 -14.33 -0.20
N ILE A 390 19.28 -13.74 0.56
CA ILE A 390 19.62 -12.33 0.45
C ILE A 390 20.70 -12.21 -0.62
N LYS A 391 20.41 -11.51 -1.70
CA LYS A 391 21.37 -11.22 -2.78
C LYS A 391 21.59 -9.70 -2.86
N LYS A 392 22.82 -9.30 -3.23
CA LYS A 392 23.21 -7.91 -3.46
C LYS A 392 23.45 -7.69 -4.94
N GLY A 393 22.93 -6.59 -5.47
CA GLY A 393 23.04 -6.31 -6.92
C GLY A 393 22.26 -7.33 -7.73
N ALA A 394 21.08 -7.74 -7.24
CA ALA A 394 20.16 -8.53 -8.03
C ALA A 394 20.11 -7.93 -9.44
N ASN A 395 20.20 -8.78 -10.45
CA ASN A 395 19.93 -8.44 -11.85
C ASN A 395 18.50 -7.95 -11.96
N CYS A 396 18.23 -6.74 -11.44
CA CYS A 396 17.11 -5.97 -11.89
C CYS A 396 17.39 -5.79 -13.37
N ASP A 397 16.59 -6.41 -14.23
CA ASP A 397 16.73 -6.24 -15.66
C ASP A 397 16.83 -4.73 -15.92
N PRO A 398 17.97 -4.21 -16.44
CA PRO A 398 18.12 -2.79 -16.68
C PRO A 398 16.96 -2.24 -17.53
N ASP A 399 16.37 -3.06 -18.40
CA ASP A 399 15.26 -2.68 -19.26
C ASP A 399 13.94 -2.52 -18.51
N VAL A 400 13.76 -3.19 -17.35
CA VAL A 400 12.59 -3.03 -16.46
C VAL A 400 12.71 -1.74 -15.62
N PHE A 401 13.93 -1.37 -15.23
CA PHE A 401 14.22 -0.22 -14.36
C PHE A 401 14.77 1.00 -15.12
N HIS A 402 15.03 0.90 -16.42
CA HIS A 402 15.18 2.05 -17.28
C HIS A 402 13.79 2.65 -17.54
N ILE A 403 13.25 3.29 -16.53
CA ILE A 403 12.24 4.31 -16.74
C ILE A 403 13.00 5.45 -17.43
N SER A 404 12.95 5.42 -18.76
CA SER A 404 13.39 6.52 -19.60
C SER A 404 12.83 7.82 -19.01
N PRO A 405 13.58 8.92 -18.96
CA PRO A 405 13.07 10.24 -18.59
C PRO A 405 12.04 10.79 -19.61
N GLU A 406 11.46 9.92 -20.45
CA GLU A 406 10.37 10.33 -21.33
C GLU A 406 9.12 10.65 -20.50
N PRO A 407 8.50 11.80 -20.71
CA PRO A 407 7.25 12.20 -20.08
C PRO A 407 6.20 11.07 -20.14
N LEU A 408 5.52 10.80 -19.04
CA LEU A 408 4.52 9.72 -18.91
C LEU A 408 3.47 9.73 -20.01
N LEU A 409 3.11 10.90 -20.51
CA LEU A 409 2.20 11.09 -21.65
C LEU A 409 2.68 10.45 -22.96
N ARG A 410 3.99 10.36 -23.21
CA ARG A 410 4.50 9.70 -24.43
C ARG A 410 4.32 8.18 -24.37
N LYS A 411 4.34 7.58 -23.17
CA LYS A 411 4.02 6.16 -22.98
C LYS A 411 2.54 5.87 -23.29
N CYS A 412 1.61 6.71 -22.80
CA CYS A 412 0.18 6.56 -23.05
C CYS A 412 -0.18 6.76 -24.54
N ILE A 413 0.50 7.67 -25.25
CA ILE A 413 0.21 7.95 -26.68
C ILE A 413 0.74 6.82 -27.58
N LYS A 414 1.87 6.20 -27.27
CA LYS A 414 2.40 5.05 -28.05
C LYS A 414 1.54 3.77 -27.89
N GLN A 415 0.79 3.63 -26.80
CA GLN A 415 -0.12 2.49 -26.59
C GLN A 415 -1.53 2.68 -27.15
N ARG A 416 -1.94 3.90 -27.57
CA ARG A 416 -3.23 4.17 -28.22
C ARG A 416 -3.08 4.21 -29.72
N CYS A 417 -2.97 3.07 -30.38
CA CYS A 417 -3.61 2.81 -31.68
C CYS A 417 -3.51 1.34 -32.11
N PRO A 418 -4.54 0.53 -31.88
CA PRO A 418 -5.03 -0.33 -32.93
C PRO A 418 -6.23 0.36 -33.61
N LYS A 419 -6.19 0.49 -34.92
CA LYS A 419 -7.31 0.91 -35.77
C LYS A 419 -8.45 -0.12 -35.59
N SER A 420 -9.42 0.16 -34.73
CA SER A 420 -10.76 -0.43 -34.84
C SER A 420 -11.72 0.45 -34.02
N GLY A 421 -12.61 1.12 -34.75
CA GLY A 421 -13.59 2.01 -34.18
C GLY A 421 -14.72 1.26 -33.48
N HIS A 422 -14.63 1.12 -32.17
CA HIS A 422 -15.77 0.91 -31.29
C HIS A 422 -15.50 1.63 -29.95
N PRO A 423 -16.49 2.38 -29.46
CA PRO A 423 -16.34 3.09 -28.17
C PRO A 423 -16.36 2.09 -27.00
N CYS A 424 -15.46 2.30 -26.07
CA CYS A 424 -15.42 1.59 -24.79
C CYS A 424 -16.68 1.94 -23.96
N PRO A 425 -17.38 0.97 -23.36
CA PRO A 425 -18.54 1.27 -22.54
C PRO A 425 -18.10 1.91 -21.23
N ILE A 426 -18.61 3.13 -21.02
CA ILE A 426 -18.50 3.87 -19.76
C ILE A 426 -19.36 3.14 -18.72
N ILE A 427 -18.74 2.56 -17.71
CA ILE A 427 -19.47 2.07 -16.53
C ILE A 427 -19.65 3.26 -15.60
N GLY A 428 -20.89 3.79 -15.61
CA GLY A 428 -21.31 4.83 -14.68
C GLY A 428 -21.42 4.27 -13.26
N HIS A 429 -20.80 4.97 -12.32
CA HIS A 429 -21.08 4.84 -10.90
C HIS A 429 -22.03 5.96 -10.47
N SER A 430 -23.24 5.57 -10.13
CA SER A 430 -24.14 6.33 -9.24
C SER A 430 -23.97 5.83 -7.81
#